data_7861fb39e0de69da540db8caaf0baa2d
#
_entry.id   7861fb39e0de69da540db8caaf0baa2d
#
_cell.length_a   1.000
_cell.length_b   1.000
_cell.length_c   1.000
_cell.angle_alpha   90.00
_cell.angle_beta   90.00
_cell.angle_gamma   90.00
#
_symmetry.space_group_name_H-M   'P 1'
#
loop_
_entity.id
_entity.type
_entity.pdbx_description
1 polymer ?
#
loop_
_entity_poly.entity_id
_entity_poly.type
_entity_poly.pdbx_seq_one_letter_code
_entity_poly.pdbx_strand_id
1 'polypeptide(L)'
;MDEWQSILKESLSKPEEISRRFDLPLEDVKKIEKAFKIRITPYYANLIKEKGDPIYRQVVPDLAELDTNGGESDPLNEDNDSPVPSIVHRYPDRVLFLISHVCATYCRFCTRKRKVGDITKIHPAHIEAGIEYIRNHTEVRDVILSGGDPLMLNDEKLESILQRLREIRHIDILRIGTRVPCVLPQRVTPELVQRIKKYHPVYMNVHFNHPDEITEEASRALNLLADAGIPLGNQTVLLKGVNDDPQIMKHLMQKLLKVRVRPYYIYQADFVQGTEHLRTRVEKGLEVIDAIRGWTSGLAVPQFVIDAPGGGGKIPLLPNYVISITDEQIIMRNYAGKVFVYPQVEENKKEALVEEEIFSEK
;
A
#
# COMPACT_ATOMS: atom_id res chain seq x y z
N MET A 1 -0.20 29.35 9.29
CA MET A 1 0.45 28.25 8.51
C MET A 1 0.79 27.17 9.51
N ASP A 2 0.29 25.97 9.28
CA ASP A 2 0.46 24.86 10.20
C ASP A 2 1.92 24.39 10.22
N GLU A 3 2.38 23.79 11.32
CA GLU A 3 3.73 23.26 11.48
C GLU A 3 4.13 22.34 10.33
N TRP A 4 3.26 21.38 9.96
CA TRP A 4 3.53 20.44 8.89
C TRP A 4 3.75 21.10 7.51
N GLN A 5 3.08 22.25 7.24
CA GLN A 5 3.28 23.01 6.01
C GLN A 5 4.64 23.68 5.97
N SER A 6 5.15 24.13 7.12
CA SER A 6 6.49 24.66 7.24
C SER A 6 7.54 23.60 6.99
N ILE A 7 7.39 22.42 7.64
CA ILE A 7 8.26 21.26 7.42
C ILE A 7 8.25 20.83 5.95
N LEU A 8 7.08 20.84 5.31
CA LEU A 8 6.95 20.45 3.90
C LEU A 8 7.68 21.42 2.95
N LYS A 9 7.72 22.72 3.27
CA LYS A 9 8.46 23.72 2.48
C LYS A 9 9.97 23.53 2.55
N GLU A 10 10.47 22.99 3.66
CA GLU A 10 11.88 22.68 3.87
C GLU A 10 12.30 21.32 3.26
N SER A 11 11.38 20.64 2.56
CA SER A 11 11.69 19.35 1.92
C SER A 11 12.79 19.49 0.88
N LEU A 12 13.73 18.55 0.92
CA LEU A 12 14.78 18.42 -0.09
C LEU A 12 14.14 18.04 -1.42
N SER A 13 14.18 18.94 -2.39
CA SER A 13 13.55 18.71 -3.71
C SER A 13 14.40 19.18 -4.89
N LYS A 14 15.41 20.00 -4.63
CA LYS A 14 16.33 20.49 -5.66
C LYS A 14 17.54 19.55 -5.78
N PRO A 15 18.01 19.27 -7.00
CA PRO A 15 19.17 18.42 -7.22
C PRO A 15 20.40 18.82 -6.40
N GLU A 16 20.63 20.13 -6.25
CA GLU A 16 21.77 20.67 -5.49
C GLU A 16 21.67 20.35 -3.98
N GLU A 17 20.47 20.39 -3.42
CA GLU A 17 20.20 20.06 -2.01
C GLU A 17 20.42 18.57 -1.76
N ILE A 18 19.88 17.72 -2.64
CA ILE A 18 20.01 16.25 -2.61
C ILE A 18 21.48 15.85 -2.75
N SER A 19 22.17 16.37 -3.77
CA SER A 19 23.61 16.13 -4.01
C SER A 19 24.44 16.44 -2.78
N ARG A 20 24.26 17.62 -2.19
CA ARG A 20 24.98 18.06 -0.99
C ARG A 20 24.66 17.22 0.24
N ARG A 21 23.38 16.91 0.44
CA ARG A 21 22.92 16.20 1.66
C ARG A 21 23.39 14.74 1.70
N PHE A 22 23.47 14.09 0.55
CA PHE A 22 23.73 12.65 0.44
C PHE A 22 25.06 12.32 -0.26
N ASP A 23 25.88 13.33 -0.52
CA ASP A 23 27.17 13.17 -1.22
C ASP A 23 27.04 12.38 -2.52
N LEU A 24 26.19 12.91 -3.43
CA LEU A 24 25.91 12.33 -4.75
C LEU A 24 26.44 13.27 -5.85
N PRO A 25 26.92 12.74 -6.99
CA PRO A 25 27.25 13.56 -8.15
C PRO A 25 26.03 14.36 -8.62
N LEU A 26 26.16 15.69 -8.67
CA LEU A 26 25.05 16.59 -9.03
C LEU A 26 24.43 16.26 -10.40
N GLU A 27 25.27 15.96 -11.38
CA GLU A 27 24.78 15.63 -12.73
C GLU A 27 23.95 14.33 -12.76
N ASP A 28 24.27 13.38 -11.91
CA ASP A 28 23.48 12.14 -11.81
C ASP A 28 22.13 12.42 -11.15
N VAL A 29 22.09 13.21 -10.10
CA VAL A 29 20.82 13.62 -9.45
C VAL A 29 19.95 14.40 -10.42
N LYS A 30 20.52 15.31 -11.25
CA LYS A 30 19.78 16.04 -12.28
C LYS A 30 19.17 15.11 -13.34
N LYS A 31 19.95 14.09 -13.78
CA LYS A 31 19.44 13.10 -14.74
C LYS A 31 18.22 12.33 -14.15
N ILE A 32 18.35 11.90 -12.90
CA ILE A 32 17.27 11.15 -12.24
C ILE A 32 16.05 12.05 -12.01
N GLU A 33 16.24 13.31 -11.54
CA GLU A 33 15.14 14.25 -11.30
C GLU A 33 14.34 14.56 -12.57
N LYS A 34 15.03 14.64 -13.71
CA LYS A 34 14.37 14.82 -15.02
C LYS A 34 13.44 13.66 -15.38
N ALA A 35 13.81 12.45 -15.00
CA ALA A 35 12.99 11.24 -15.23
C ALA A 35 11.94 11.04 -14.14
N PHE A 36 12.33 11.22 -12.87
CA PHE A 36 11.48 10.92 -11.71
C PHE A 36 11.65 11.99 -10.65
N LYS A 37 10.56 12.65 -10.29
CA LYS A 37 10.56 13.72 -9.26
C LYS A 37 11.14 13.25 -7.93
N ILE A 38 11.85 14.16 -7.26
CA ILE A 38 12.48 13.92 -5.97
C ILE A 38 11.87 14.87 -4.94
N ARG A 39 11.49 14.35 -3.80
CA ARG A 39 11.15 15.10 -2.59
C ARG A 39 11.33 14.22 -1.38
N ILE A 40 12.01 14.74 -0.36
CA ILE A 40 12.24 14.06 0.91
C ILE A 40 11.98 15.08 2.02
N THR A 41 11.07 14.78 2.96
CA THR A 41 10.84 15.64 4.12
C THR A 41 12.09 15.67 5.02
N PRO A 42 12.37 16.80 5.71
CA PRO A 42 13.46 16.87 6.69
C PRO A 42 13.32 15.80 7.77
N TYR A 43 12.09 15.56 8.24
CA TYR A 43 11.80 14.52 9.21
C TYR A 43 12.29 13.14 8.74
N TYR A 44 11.90 12.72 7.54
CA TYR A 44 12.27 11.39 7.03
C TYR A 44 13.73 11.30 6.65
N ALA A 45 14.34 12.39 6.12
CA ALA A 45 15.76 12.46 5.83
C ALA A 45 16.64 12.30 7.08
N ASN A 46 16.16 12.73 8.25
CA ASN A 46 16.87 12.61 9.51
C ASN A 46 16.80 11.18 10.12
N LEU A 47 15.96 10.29 9.60
CA LEU A 47 15.94 8.87 9.97
C LEU A 47 17.08 8.08 9.30
N ILE A 48 17.68 8.63 8.24
CA ILE A 48 18.81 8.02 7.53
C ILE A 48 20.04 8.09 8.42
N LYS A 49 20.62 6.93 8.74
CA LYS A 49 21.80 6.79 9.59
C LYS A 49 23.08 6.78 8.78
N GLU A 50 23.04 6.11 7.63
CA GLU A 50 24.19 5.99 6.74
C GLU A 50 23.75 5.79 5.27
N LYS A 51 24.70 5.99 4.36
CA LYS A 51 24.47 5.78 2.93
C LYS A 51 24.15 4.32 2.63
N GLY A 52 23.01 4.10 1.98
CA GLY A 52 22.58 2.76 1.57
C GLY A 52 21.80 2.01 2.65
N ASP A 53 21.51 2.60 3.81
CA ASP A 53 20.65 1.99 4.82
C ASP A 53 19.20 1.79 4.31
N PRO A 54 18.35 1.03 5.02
CA PRO A 54 16.98 0.75 4.59
C PRO A 54 16.12 1.99 4.37
N ILE A 55 16.34 3.09 5.11
CA ILE A 55 15.59 4.35 4.94
C ILE A 55 16.09 5.11 3.72
N TYR A 56 17.41 5.18 3.56
CA TYR A 56 18.09 5.79 2.41
C TYR A 56 17.56 5.20 1.09
N ARG A 57 17.56 3.86 0.97
CA ARG A 57 17.17 3.14 -0.26
C ARG A 57 15.76 3.46 -0.73
N GLN A 58 14.88 3.84 0.17
CA GLN A 58 13.48 4.09 -0.15
C GLN A 58 13.23 5.47 -0.77
N VAL A 59 14.11 6.45 -0.55
CA VAL A 59 13.82 7.85 -0.91
C VAL A 59 14.96 8.59 -1.61
N VAL A 60 16.21 8.18 -1.39
CA VAL A 60 17.36 8.81 -2.06
C VAL A 60 17.51 8.25 -3.47
N PRO A 61 17.66 9.10 -4.50
CA PRO A 61 17.77 8.66 -5.89
C PRO A 61 19.03 7.83 -6.15
N ASP A 62 18.89 6.84 -7.04
CA ASP A 62 19.96 5.94 -7.46
C ASP A 62 20.03 5.92 -9.00
N LEU A 63 21.23 5.90 -9.56
CA LEU A 63 21.44 5.81 -11.02
C LEU A 63 20.79 4.58 -11.64
N ALA A 64 20.65 3.49 -10.89
CA ALA A 64 19.94 2.30 -11.33
C ALA A 64 18.47 2.56 -11.71
N GLU A 65 17.87 3.68 -11.28
CA GLU A 65 16.52 4.08 -11.70
C GLU A 65 16.45 4.49 -13.18
N LEU A 66 17.57 4.83 -13.80
CA LEU A 66 17.63 5.19 -15.21
C LEU A 66 17.76 3.97 -16.13
N ASP A 67 17.98 2.78 -15.56
CA ASP A 67 17.87 1.54 -16.32
C ASP A 67 16.40 1.23 -16.61
N THR A 68 16.00 1.40 -17.85
CA THR A 68 14.63 1.17 -18.32
C THR A 68 14.48 -0.14 -19.09
N ASN A 69 15.52 -0.99 -19.11
CA ASN A 69 15.46 -2.29 -19.79
C ASN A 69 14.53 -3.28 -19.08
N GLY A 70 14.17 -3.00 -17.84
CA GLY A 70 13.20 -3.76 -17.06
C GLY A 70 12.03 -2.88 -16.59
N GLY A 71 10.84 -3.48 -16.59
CA GLY A 71 9.64 -2.84 -16.05
C GLY A 71 8.79 -2.08 -17.11
N GLU A 72 7.58 -1.77 -16.68
CA GLU A 72 6.58 -1.09 -17.50
C GLU A 72 6.21 0.26 -16.85
N SER A 73 5.77 1.21 -17.67
CA SER A 73 5.31 2.50 -17.15
C SER A 73 3.99 2.38 -16.40
N ASP A 74 3.13 1.43 -16.79
CA ASP A 74 1.84 1.11 -16.17
C ASP A 74 1.65 -0.40 -15.97
N PRO A 75 2.43 -1.05 -15.12
CA PRO A 75 2.40 -2.51 -14.98
C PRO A 75 1.05 -3.04 -14.48
N LEU A 76 0.27 -2.20 -13.84
CA LEU A 76 -1.05 -2.55 -13.32
C LEU A 76 -2.18 -2.22 -14.29
N ASN A 77 -1.89 -1.68 -15.48
CA ASN A 77 -2.88 -1.32 -16.49
C ASN A 77 -3.98 -0.37 -15.97
N GLU A 78 -3.60 0.56 -15.08
CA GLU A 78 -4.54 1.50 -14.45
C GLU A 78 -5.21 2.43 -15.48
N ASP A 79 -4.53 2.76 -16.57
CA ASP A 79 -5.07 3.67 -17.56
C ASP A 79 -6.24 3.04 -18.32
N ASN A 80 -6.19 1.73 -18.63
CA ASN A 80 -7.29 1.01 -19.24
C ASN A 80 -8.47 0.77 -18.28
N ASP A 81 -8.19 0.62 -16.99
CA ASP A 81 -9.21 0.47 -15.94
C ASP A 81 -9.78 1.82 -15.47
N SER A 82 -9.44 2.94 -16.15
CA SER A 82 -9.89 4.28 -15.79
C SER A 82 -11.03 4.77 -16.70
N PRO A 83 -12.29 4.50 -16.35
CA PRO A 83 -13.45 4.89 -17.17
C PRO A 83 -13.64 6.43 -17.22
N VAL A 84 -13.22 7.12 -16.18
CA VAL A 84 -13.14 8.59 -16.12
C VAL A 84 -11.80 9.00 -15.47
N PRO A 85 -11.28 10.20 -15.73
CA PRO A 85 -10.10 10.69 -15.04
C PRO A 85 -10.27 10.60 -13.52
N SER A 86 -9.21 10.20 -12.81
CA SER A 86 -9.16 9.99 -11.36
C SER A 86 -9.83 8.72 -10.79
N ILE A 87 -10.56 7.92 -11.56
CA ILE A 87 -11.08 6.63 -11.12
C ILE A 87 -10.28 5.49 -11.75
N VAL A 88 -9.95 4.46 -10.95
CA VAL A 88 -9.54 3.14 -11.45
C VAL A 88 -10.54 2.12 -10.91
N HIS A 89 -11.28 1.46 -11.81
CA HIS A 89 -12.36 0.53 -11.50
C HIS A 89 -12.05 -0.86 -12.02
N ARG A 90 -11.22 -1.61 -11.28
CA ARG A 90 -10.81 -2.98 -11.62
C ARG A 90 -11.70 -4.05 -11.03
N TYR A 91 -12.18 -3.82 -9.80
CA TYR A 91 -12.95 -4.80 -9.04
C TYR A 91 -14.43 -4.44 -9.06
N PRO A 92 -15.34 -5.46 -9.06
CA PRO A 92 -16.77 -5.20 -9.26
C PRO A 92 -17.41 -4.23 -8.26
N ASP A 93 -16.94 -4.23 -7.00
CA ASP A 93 -17.59 -3.56 -5.88
C ASP A 93 -16.82 -2.38 -5.28
N ARG A 94 -15.66 -2.04 -5.88
CA ARG A 94 -14.80 -0.99 -5.32
C ARG A 94 -13.97 -0.26 -6.35
N VAL A 95 -13.71 1.00 -6.07
CA VAL A 95 -12.88 1.87 -6.92
C VAL A 95 -11.72 2.48 -6.15
N LEU A 96 -10.64 2.74 -6.87
CA LEU A 96 -9.57 3.61 -6.44
C LEU A 96 -9.85 5.02 -6.98
N PHE A 97 -9.93 6.01 -6.09
CA PHE A 97 -10.19 7.39 -6.42
C PHE A 97 -8.93 8.24 -6.17
N LEU A 98 -8.33 8.71 -7.25
CA LEU A 98 -7.10 9.50 -7.23
C LEU A 98 -7.48 10.98 -7.01
N ILE A 99 -7.27 11.48 -5.77
CA ILE A 99 -7.70 12.83 -5.38
C ILE A 99 -6.53 13.81 -5.18
N SER A 100 -5.29 13.32 -5.24
CA SER A 100 -4.08 14.13 -5.08
C SER A 100 -3.00 13.68 -6.06
N HIS A 101 -2.17 14.58 -6.55
CA HIS A 101 -0.96 14.29 -7.31
C HIS A 101 0.31 14.57 -6.50
N VAL A 102 0.18 15.06 -5.27
CA VAL A 102 1.29 15.45 -4.40
C VAL A 102 1.51 14.41 -3.32
N CYS A 103 2.78 14.09 -3.03
CA CYS A 103 3.21 13.35 -1.86
C CYS A 103 4.13 14.22 -1.00
N ALA A 104 4.20 13.94 0.30
CA ALA A 104 5.17 14.56 1.19
C ALA A 104 6.60 14.11 0.83
N THR A 105 6.76 12.83 0.45
CA THR A 105 8.02 12.23 -0.01
C THR A 105 7.73 11.35 -1.22
N TYR A 106 8.59 11.39 -2.26
CA TYR A 106 8.45 10.53 -3.43
C TYR A 106 9.27 9.27 -3.26
N CYS A 107 8.57 8.17 -2.99
CA CYS A 107 9.17 6.84 -2.84
C CYS A 107 9.85 6.37 -4.12
N ARG A 108 11.08 5.84 -4.03
CA ARG A 108 11.80 5.36 -5.20
C ARG A 108 11.20 4.08 -5.81
N PHE A 109 10.41 3.34 -5.04
CA PHE A 109 9.65 2.15 -5.44
C PHE A 109 8.19 2.43 -5.84
N CYS A 110 7.81 3.69 -6.08
CA CYS A 110 6.40 4.06 -6.32
C CYS A 110 5.87 3.48 -7.63
N THR A 111 4.77 2.74 -7.57
CA THR A 111 4.07 2.19 -8.76
C THR A 111 3.56 3.30 -9.70
N ARG A 112 3.24 4.47 -9.14
CA ARG A 112 2.74 5.63 -9.90
C ARG A 112 3.79 6.72 -10.14
N LYS A 113 5.08 6.36 -10.25
CA LYS A 113 6.18 7.33 -10.52
C LYS A 113 5.86 8.25 -11.71
N ARG A 114 5.18 7.72 -12.74
CA ARG A 114 4.77 8.46 -13.95
C ARG A 114 3.67 9.51 -13.74
N LYS A 115 2.92 9.43 -12.63
CA LYS A 115 1.76 10.32 -12.34
C LYS A 115 2.02 11.27 -11.17
N VAL A 116 2.77 10.85 -10.15
CA VAL A 116 2.98 11.66 -8.94
C VAL A 116 3.93 12.84 -9.20
N GLY A 117 3.59 13.99 -8.61
CA GLY A 117 4.35 15.23 -8.80
C GLY A 117 3.98 16.01 -10.07
N ASP A 118 3.10 15.50 -10.92
CA ASP A 118 2.60 16.19 -12.10
C ASP A 118 1.25 16.86 -11.81
N ILE A 119 1.25 18.19 -11.70
CA ILE A 119 0.07 19.00 -11.36
C ILE A 119 -1.05 18.86 -12.40
N THR A 120 -0.75 18.45 -13.63
CA THR A 120 -1.74 18.30 -14.71
C THR A 120 -2.57 17.03 -14.59
N LYS A 121 -2.14 16.06 -13.80
CA LYS A 121 -2.78 14.73 -13.71
C LYS A 121 -4.07 14.72 -12.91
N ILE A 122 -4.24 15.63 -11.93
CA ILE A 122 -5.47 15.74 -11.14
C ILE A 122 -5.93 17.19 -11.08
N HIS A 123 -7.05 17.44 -11.72
CA HIS A 123 -7.72 18.75 -11.78
C HIS A 123 -9.05 18.68 -11.02
N PRO A 124 -9.59 19.79 -10.48
CA PRO A 124 -10.90 19.81 -9.82
C PRO A 124 -12.02 19.14 -10.63
N ALA A 125 -12.06 19.34 -11.95
CA ALA A 125 -13.03 18.69 -12.83
C ALA A 125 -12.92 17.15 -12.82
N HIS A 126 -11.72 16.59 -12.61
CA HIS A 126 -11.54 15.14 -12.49
C HIS A 126 -12.15 14.60 -11.19
N ILE A 127 -12.09 15.40 -10.10
CA ILE A 127 -12.73 15.03 -8.83
C ILE A 127 -14.24 15.03 -8.98
N GLU A 128 -14.82 16.03 -9.68
CA GLU A 128 -16.24 16.07 -9.98
C GLU A 128 -16.69 14.87 -10.81
N ALA A 129 -15.98 14.57 -11.90
CA ALA A 129 -16.26 13.42 -12.75
C ALA A 129 -16.16 12.09 -11.97
N GLY A 130 -15.18 11.97 -11.06
CA GLY A 130 -15.02 10.79 -10.22
C GLY A 130 -16.17 10.59 -9.23
N ILE A 131 -16.62 11.65 -8.56
CA ILE A 131 -17.78 11.58 -7.64
C ILE A 131 -19.06 11.24 -8.41
N GLU A 132 -19.26 11.85 -9.58
CA GLU A 132 -20.43 11.56 -10.42
C GLU A 132 -20.41 10.12 -10.95
N TYR A 133 -19.23 9.63 -11.36
CA TYR A 133 -19.06 8.22 -11.73
C TYR A 133 -19.47 7.28 -10.59
N ILE A 134 -18.94 7.50 -9.38
CA ILE A 134 -19.26 6.68 -8.20
C ILE A 134 -20.76 6.74 -7.90
N ARG A 135 -21.42 7.92 -8.00
CA ARG A 135 -22.85 8.10 -7.74
C ARG A 135 -23.71 7.25 -8.69
N ASN A 136 -23.29 7.11 -9.95
CA ASN A 136 -24.03 6.40 -10.99
C ASN A 136 -23.75 4.89 -11.06
N HIS A 137 -22.76 4.39 -10.29
CA HIS A 137 -22.38 2.99 -10.25
C HIS A 137 -22.73 2.38 -8.89
N THR A 138 -23.99 1.90 -8.75
CA THR A 138 -24.55 1.46 -7.48
C THR A 138 -23.94 0.16 -6.95
N GLU A 139 -23.23 -0.58 -7.78
CA GLU A 139 -22.43 -1.75 -7.42
C GLU A 139 -21.17 -1.36 -6.59
N VAL A 140 -20.67 -0.13 -6.72
CA VAL A 140 -19.52 0.38 -5.96
C VAL A 140 -19.93 0.69 -4.53
N ARG A 141 -19.49 -0.12 -3.59
CA ARG A 141 -19.73 0.04 -2.16
C ARG A 141 -18.52 0.48 -1.35
N ASP A 142 -17.34 0.44 -1.94
CA ASP A 142 -16.06 0.71 -1.27
C ASP A 142 -15.21 1.67 -2.13
N VAL A 143 -14.85 2.82 -1.56
CA VAL A 143 -14.05 3.84 -2.24
C VAL A 143 -12.73 4.03 -1.52
N ILE A 144 -11.61 3.84 -2.26
CA ILE A 144 -10.26 4.05 -1.75
C ILE A 144 -9.73 5.39 -2.25
N LEU A 145 -9.59 6.35 -1.37
CA LEU A 145 -8.94 7.62 -1.65
C LEU A 145 -7.43 7.42 -1.72
N SER A 146 -6.81 7.86 -2.81
CA SER A 146 -5.38 7.67 -3.11
C SER A 146 -4.89 8.75 -4.10
N GLY A 147 -3.87 8.41 -4.91
CA GLY A 147 -3.28 9.27 -5.95
C GLY A 147 -1.79 9.44 -5.74
N GLY A 148 -1.35 10.66 -5.43
CA GLY A 148 -0.18 10.92 -4.62
C GLY A 148 -0.52 10.50 -3.19
N ASP A 149 -0.65 11.45 -2.28
CA ASP A 149 -1.14 11.13 -0.93
C ASP A 149 -2.36 12.01 -0.60
N PRO A 150 -3.51 11.41 -0.25
CA PRO A 150 -4.73 12.14 0.08
C PRO A 150 -4.57 13.13 1.24
N LEU A 151 -3.74 12.82 2.23
CA LEU A 151 -3.51 13.70 3.38
C LEU A 151 -2.67 14.94 3.04
N MET A 152 -2.18 15.05 1.80
CA MET A 152 -1.54 16.28 1.29
C MET A 152 -2.54 17.34 0.82
N LEU A 153 -3.82 17.01 0.72
CA LEU A 153 -4.88 18.02 0.58
C LEU A 153 -5.02 18.82 1.88
N ASN A 154 -5.49 20.06 1.78
CA ASN A 154 -5.90 20.79 2.97
C ASN A 154 -7.15 20.15 3.59
N ASP A 155 -7.39 20.42 4.85
CA ASP A 155 -8.44 19.78 5.64
C ASP A 155 -9.82 19.97 5.04
N GLU A 156 -10.12 21.18 4.55
CA GLU A 156 -11.41 21.54 3.97
C GLU A 156 -11.70 20.76 2.68
N LYS A 157 -10.69 20.60 1.81
CA LYS A 157 -10.85 19.84 0.55
C LYS A 157 -11.03 18.36 0.83
N LEU A 158 -10.23 17.79 1.74
CA LEU A 158 -10.37 16.39 2.10
C LEU A 158 -11.74 16.13 2.74
N GLU A 159 -12.16 16.98 3.68
CA GLU A 159 -13.47 16.89 4.34
C GLU A 159 -14.62 16.98 3.33
N SER A 160 -14.56 17.93 2.40
CA SER A 160 -15.59 18.07 1.34
C SER A 160 -15.73 16.82 0.48
N ILE A 161 -14.62 16.17 0.12
CA ILE A 161 -14.66 14.91 -0.64
C ILE A 161 -15.28 13.79 0.20
N LEU A 162 -14.86 13.64 1.47
CA LEU A 162 -15.41 12.63 2.37
C LEU A 162 -16.91 12.81 2.60
N GLN A 163 -17.36 14.06 2.80
CA GLN A 163 -18.77 14.38 2.97
C GLN A 163 -19.59 13.97 1.75
N ARG A 164 -19.17 14.41 0.56
CA ARG A 164 -19.88 14.13 -0.70
C ARG A 164 -19.95 12.65 -1.02
N LEU A 165 -18.91 11.90 -0.71
CA LEU A 165 -18.93 10.43 -0.86
C LEU A 165 -19.86 9.78 0.16
N ARG A 166 -19.90 10.27 1.40
CA ARG A 166 -20.78 9.73 2.43
C ARG A 166 -22.27 10.02 2.18
N GLU A 167 -22.60 11.05 1.39
CA GLU A 167 -23.97 11.36 0.94
C GLU A 167 -24.48 10.36 -0.12
N ILE A 168 -23.59 9.56 -0.72
CA ILE A 168 -23.96 8.51 -1.69
C ILE A 168 -24.39 7.26 -0.91
N ARG A 169 -25.66 6.88 -0.98
CA ARG A 169 -26.28 5.88 -0.10
C ARG A 169 -25.70 4.48 -0.20
N HIS A 170 -25.21 4.08 -1.38
CA HIS A 170 -24.66 2.74 -1.60
C HIS A 170 -23.20 2.57 -1.18
N ILE A 171 -22.53 3.66 -0.75
CA ILE A 171 -21.16 3.59 -0.25
C ILE A 171 -21.16 3.17 1.21
N ASP A 172 -20.74 1.93 1.46
CA ASP A 172 -20.60 1.38 2.80
C ASP A 172 -19.29 1.82 3.47
N ILE A 173 -18.18 1.78 2.71
CA ILE A 173 -16.82 1.91 3.23
C ILE A 173 -16.06 3.01 2.50
N LEU A 174 -15.42 3.90 3.26
CA LEU A 174 -14.38 4.81 2.77
C LEU A 174 -13.02 4.34 3.29
N ARG A 175 -12.02 4.35 2.42
CA ARG A 175 -10.64 4.04 2.80
C ARG A 175 -9.70 5.16 2.36
N ILE A 176 -8.68 5.44 3.16
CA ILE A 176 -7.61 6.39 2.83
C ILE A 176 -6.30 5.63 2.78
N GLY A 177 -5.65 5.61 1.61
CA GLY A 177 -4.31 5.08 1.44
C GLY A 177 -3.26 6.18 1.59
N THR A 178 -2.40 6.12 2.60
CA THR A 178 -1.46 7.20 2.91
C THR A 178 -0.12 6.69 3.45
N ARG A 179 0.95 7.41 3.14
CA ARG A 179 2.25 7.24 3.78
C ARG A 179 2.61 8.40 4.73
N VAL A 180 1.74 9.39 4.86
CA VAL A 180 1.96 10.57 5.71
C VAL A 180 2.31 10.23 7.15
N PRO A 181 1.67 9.28 7.85
CA PRO A 181 2.07 8.93 9.21
C PRO A 181 3.51 8.44 9.33
N CYS A 182 4.08 7.92 8.23
CA CYS A 182 5.48 7.47 8.14
C CYS A 182 6.45 8.61 7.79
N VAL A 183 6.10 9.47 6.84
CA VAL A 183 7.05 10.42 6.23
C VAL A 183 6.84 11.89 6.66
N LEU A 184 5.68 12.20 7.26
CA LEU A 184 5.32 13.53 7.78
C LEU A 184 4.27 13.39 8.89
N PRO A 185 4.58 12.73 10.02
CA PRO A 185 3.60 12.46 11.09
C PRO A 185 2.97 13.73 11.68
N GLN A 186 3.65 14.88 11.62
CA GLN A 186 3.14 16.18 12.07
C GLN A 186 1.89 16.64 11.31
N ARG A 187 1.63 16.08 10.11
CA ARG A 187 0.41 16.34 9.36
C ARG A 187 -0.84 15.69 9.99
N VAL A 188 -0.65 14.67 10.80
CA VAL A 188 -1.75 14.02 11.53
C VAL A 188 -2.05 14.83 12.79
N THR A 189 -2.84 15.89 12.62
CA THR A 189 -3.27 16.79 13.71
C THR A 189 -4.58 16.34 14.34
N PRO A 190 -4.87 16.74 15.58
CA PRO A 190 -6.17 16.50 16.21
C PRO A 190 -7.34 17.02 15.35
N GLU A 191 -7.18 18.18 14.71
CA GLU A 191 -8.21 18.82 13.86
C GLU A 191 -8.50 17.96 12.64
N LEU A 192 -7.46 17.49 11.92
CA LEU A 192 -7.62 16.59 10.79
C LEU A 192 -8.38 15.32 11.21
N VAL A 193 -7.94 14.71 12.31
CA VAL A 193 -8.53 13.46 12.80
C VAL A 193 -10.00 13.65 13.18
N GLN A 194 -10.36 14.75 13.85
CA GLN A 194 -11.75 15.07 14.19
C GLN A 194 -12.61 15.29 12.93
N ARG A 195 -12.06 15.84 11.85
CA ARG A 195 -12.77 15.99 10.56
C ARG A 195 -13.04 14.62 9.93
N ILE A 196 -12.02 13.77 9.81
CA ILE A 196 -12.15 12.43 9.19
C ILE A 196 -13.16 11.56 9.96
N LYS A 197 -13.11 11.57 11.29
CA LYS A 197 -13.96 10.78 12.18
C LYS A 197 -15.46 11.01 11.97
N LYS A 198 -15.89 12.17 11.46
CA LYS A 198 -17.31 12.45 11.17
C LYS A 198 -17.91 11.52 10.11
N TYR A 199 -17.07 10.91 9.28
CA TYR A 199 -17.48 10.17 8.09
C TYR A 199 -17.29 8.66 8.22
N HIS A 200 -17.31 8.12 9.44
CA HIS A 200 -17.26 6.68 9.68
C HIS A 200 -18.37 5.91 8.95
N PRO A 201 -18.09 4.64 8.53
CA PRO A 201 -16.84 3.91 8.71
C PRO A 201 -15.75 4.35 7.71
N VAL A 202 -14.63 4.86 8.24
CA VAL A 202 -13.43 5.20 7.48
C VAL A 202 -12.28 4.30 7.95
N TYR A 203 -11.63 3.61 7.04
CA TYR A 203 -10.44 2.80 7.27
C TYR A 203 -9.22 3.55 6.75
N MET A 204 -8.06 3.37 7.38
CA MET A 204 -6.82 3.96 6.88
C MET A 204 -5.77 2.88 6.63
N ASN A 205 -5.29 2.83 5.39
CA ASN A 205 -4.19 1.97 5.00
C ASN A 205 -2.91 2.80 5.01
N VAL A 206 -2.10 2.59 6.04
CA VAL A 206 -0.78 3.24 6.19
C VAL A 206 0.30 2.44 5.49
N HIS A 207 1.48 3.04 5.31
CA HIS A 207 2.57 2.41 4.58
C HIS A 207 3.90 2.58 5.32
N PHE A 208 4.33 1.51 5.95
CA PHE A 208 5.62 1.35 6.62
C PHE A 208 6.33 0.12 6.04
N ASN A 209 7.62 0.25 5.73
CA ASN A 209 8.44 -0.82 5.17
C ASN A 209 9.56 -1.28 6.10
N HIS A 210 9.95 -0.47 7.09
CA HIS A 210 11.04 -0.82 8.01
C HIS A 210 10.67 -0.48 9.46
N PRO A 211 11.12 -1.27 10.46
CA PRO A 211 10.82 -0.98 11.87
C PRO A 211 11.35 0.38 12.36
N ASP A 212 12.43 0.91 11.78
CA ASP A 212 12.99 2.21 12.14
C ASP A 212 12.11 3.40 11.71
N GLU A 213 11.15 3.20 10.83
CA GLU A 213 10.14 4.20 10.44
C GLU A 213 9.09 4.44 11.53
N ILE A 214 8.92 3.48 12.46
CA ILE A 214 7.97 3.61 13.57
C ILE A 214 8.68 4.31 14.73
N THR A 215 8.80 5.62 14.62
CA THR A 215 9.35 6.54 15.62
C THR A 215 8.31 6.90 16.68
N GLU A 216 8.69 7.74 17.66
CA GLU A 216 7.74 8.28 18.63
C GLU A 216 6.70 9.19 17.97
N GLU A 217 7.11 10.03 17.01
CA GLU A 217 6.22 10.92 16.26
C GLU A 217 5.23 10.13 15.41
N ALA A 218 5.71 9.13 14.67
CA ALA A 218 4.86 8.23 13.90
C ALA A 218 3.89 7.46 14.82
N SER A 219 4.37 6.99 15.97
CA SER A 219 3.55 6.29 16.97
C SER A 219 2.45 7.18 17.53
N ARG A 220 2.74 8.46 17.83
CA ARG A 220 1.73 9.45 18.26
C ARG A 220 0.66 9.66 17.20
N ALA A 221 1.07 9.85 15.94
CA ALA A 221 0.16 10.04 14.81
C ALA A 221 -0.77 8.82 14.63
N LEU A 222 -0.22 7.61 14.67
CA LEU A 222 -0.99 6.37 14.54
C LEU A 222 -1.95 6.17 15.71
N ASN A 223 -1.51 6.44 16.95
CA ASN A 223 -2.35 6.34 18.13
C ASN A 223 -3.50 7.35 18.08
N LEU A 224 -3.26 8.60 17.63
CA LEU A 224 -4.31 9.61 17.49
C LEU A 224 -5.42 9.16 16.51
N LEU A 225 -5.03 8.54 15.38
CA LEU A 225 -5.98 7.96 14.42
C LEU A 225 -6.77 6.79 15.03
N ALA A 226 -6.07 5.88 15.72
CA ALA A 226 -6.69 4.72 16.36
C ALA A 226 -7.63 5.12 17.51
N ASP A 227 -7.29 6.16 18.31
CA ASP A 227 -8.13 6.69 19.38
C ASP A 227 -9.42 7.33 18.85
N ALA A 228 -9.40 7.81 17.62
CA ALA A 228 -10.59 8.31 16.92
C ALA A 228 -11.49 7.20 16.35
N GLY A 229 -11.15 5.92 16.57
CA GLY A 229 -11.90 4.77 16.08
C GLY A 229 -11.65 4.45 14.60
N ILE A 230 -10.57 4.95 14.01
CA ILE A 230 -10.18 4.65 12.62
C ILE A 230 -9.39 3.33 12.61
N PRO A 231 -9.90 2.24 12.02
CA PRO A 231 -9.15 1.01 11.87
C PRO A 231 -7.92 1.22 10.96
N LEU A 232 -6.74 0.78 11.43
CA LEU A 232 -5.47 0.96 10.74
C LEU A 232 -4.95 -0.36 10.20
N GLY A 233 -4.62 -0.39 8.90
CA GLY A 233 -3.95 -1.50 8.22
C GLY A 233 -2.64 -1.05 7.59
N ASN A 234 -1.56 -1.84 7.69
CA ASN A 234 -0.30 -1.53 7.02
C ASN A 234 -0.18 -2.28 5.71
N GLN A 235 0.23 -1.57 4.68
CA GLN A 235 0.60 -2.09 3.37
C GLN A 235 2.11 -1.94 3.20
N THR A 236 2.84 -3.05 3.29
CA THR A 236 4.30 -3.10 3.13
C THR A 236 4.64 -3.55 1.71
N VAL A 237 5.65 -2.95 1.08
CA VAL A 237 6.26 -3.47 -0.15
C VAL A 237 7.54 -4.21 0.22
N LEU A 238 7.72 -5.42 -0.31
CA LEU A 238 8.95 -6.20 -0.13
C LEU A 238 10.06 -5.63 -1.02
N LEU A 239 11.09 -5.07 -0.40
CA LEU A 239 12.15 -4.33 -1.07
C LEU A 239 13.52 -4.90 -0.72
N LYS A 240 14.34 -5.12 -1.74
CA LYS A 240 15.73 -5.61 -1.62
C LYS A 240 16.61 -4.65 -0.82
N GLY A 241 17.24 -5.16 0.23
CA GLY A 241 18.11 -4.39 1.13
C GLY A 241 17.36 -3.41 2.04
N VAL A 242 16.02 -3.54 2.15
CA VAL A 242 15.18 -2.75 3.07
C VAL A 242 14.55 -3.66 4.11
N ASN A 243 13.80 -4.65 3.67
CA ASN A 243 13.00 -5.52 4.53
C ASN A 243 12.91 -6.97 4.01
N ASP A 244 13.80 -7.35 3.14
CA ASP A 244 13.90 -8.71 2.58
C ASP A 244 14.59 -9.72 3.53
N ASP A 245 15.00 -9.27 4.71
CA ASP A 245 15.36 -10.14 5.82
C ASP A 245 14.13 -10.55 6.63
N PRO A 246 13.88 -11.86 6.84
CA PRO A 246 12.72 -12.33 7.60
C PRO A 246 12.62 -11.81 9.03
N GLN A 247 13.76 -11.57 9.72
CA GLN A 247 13.77 -11.06 11.08
C GLN A 247 13.40 -9.57 11.13
N ILE A 248 13.89 -8.78 10.16
CA ILE A 248 13.50 -7.36 10.01
C ILE A 248 12.01 -7.26 9.76
N MET A 249 11.48 -8.06 8.82
CA MET A 249 10.05 -8.07 8.52
C MET A 249 9.21 -8.50 9.73
N LYS A 250 9.59 -9.56 10.42
CA LYS A 250 8.93 -10.00 11.65
C LYS A 250 8.92 -8.91 12.71
N HIS A 251 10.05 -8.22 12.90
CA HIS A 251 10.15 -7.11 13.84
C HIS A 251 9.23 -5.94 13.47
N LEU A 252 9.15 -5.59 12.17
CA LEU A 252 8.22 -4.60 11.66
C LEU A 252 6.77 -4.97 12.00
N MET A 253 6.35 -6.20 11.69
CA MET A 253 4.98 -6.65 11.93
C MET A 253 4.61 -6.59 13.43
N GLN A 254 5.53 -6.99 14.30
CA GLN A 254 5.35 -6.91 15.74
C GLN A 254 5.28 -5.46 16.24
N LYS A 255 6.12 -4.57 15.69
CA LYS A 255 6.15 -3.15 16.06
C LYS A 255 4.87 -2.43 15.64
N LEU A 256 4.31 -2.76 14.47
CA LEU A 256 3.02 -2.25 13.99
C LEU A 256 1.88 -2.56 14.98
N LEU A 257 1.82 -3.78 15.51
CA LEU A 257 0.79 -4.13 16.48
C LEU A 257 0.88 -3.33 17.77
N LYS A 258 2.09 -2.96 18.23
CA LYS A 258 2.28 -2.13 19.43
C LYS A 258 1.64 -0.74 19.28
N VAL A 259 1.55 -0.23 18.05
CA VAL A 259 0.91 1.05 17.72
C VAL A 259 -0.48 0.87 17.09
N ARG A 260 -1.11 -0.29 17.34
CA ARG A 260 -2.49 -0.61 16.92
C ARG A 260 -2.73 -0.59 15.42
N VAL A 261 -1.69 -0.86 14.63
CA VAL A 261 -1.76 -1.03 13.17
C VAL A 261 -1.70 -2.50 12.85
N ARG A 262 -2.74 -3.03 12.18
CA ARG A 262 -2.73 -4.42 11.74
C ARG A 262 -1.89 -4.58 10.46
N PRO A 263 -0.89 -5.47 10.40
CA PRO A 263 -0.30 -5.90 9.15
C PRO A 263 -1.37 -6.43 8.20
N TYR A 264 -1.53 -5.80 7.03
CA TYR A 264 -2.59 -6.13 6.09
C TYR A 264 -2.05 -6.86 4.87
N TYR A 265 -1.14 -6.22 4.13
CA TYR A 265 -0.47 -6.83 2.99
C TYR A 265 1.05 -6.68 3.07
N ILE A 266 1.77 -7.68 2.55
CA ILE A 266 3.11 -7.54 1.97
C ILE A 266 2.92 -7.67 0.46
N TYR A 267 3.27 -6.63 -0.29
CA TYR A 267 3.27 -6.65 -1.74
C TYR A 267 4.61 -7.10 -2.26
N GLN A 268 4.63 -8.04 -3.20
CA GLN A 268 5.77 -8.14 -4.10
C GLN A 268 5.92 -6.82 -4.85
N ALA A 269 7.14 -6.26 -4.94
CA ALA A 269 7.34 -5.01 -5.67
C ALA A 269 6.94 -5.18 -7.15
N ASP A 270 6.08 -4.27 -7.63
CA ASP A 270 5.56 -4.29 -8.99
C ASP A 270 6.67 -4.12 -10.04
N PHE A 271 6.39 -4.56 -11.26
CA PHE A 271 7.32 -4.48 -12.38
C PHE A 271 7.30 -3.08 -13.03
N VAL A 272 7.73 -2.07 -12.25
CA VAL A 272 7.73 -0.65 -12.66
C VAL A 272 9.09 -0.24 -13.17
N GLN A 273 9.13 0.55 -14.23
CA GLN A 273 10.36 1.16 -14.74
C GLN A 273 11.12 1.92 -13.65
N GLY A 274 12.43 1.70 -13.59
CA GLY A 274 13.32 2.34 -12.62
C GLY A 274 13.16 1.86 -11.19
N THR A 275 12.63 0.65 -10.98
CA THR A 275 12.53 0.04 -9.63
C THR A 275 13.22 -1.32 -9.52
N GLU A 276 13.82 -1.83 -10.60
CA GLU A 276 14.38 -3.18 -10.68
C GLU A 276 15.41 -3.47 -9.58
N HIS A 277 16.26 -2.50 -9.27
CA HIS A 277 17.29 -2.61 -8.23
C HIS A 277 16.73 -2.78 -6.81
N LEU A 278 15.44 -2.48 -6.59
CA LEU A 278 14.72 -2.63 -5.32
C LEU A 278 13.86 -3.89 -5.27
N ARG A 279 13.74 -4.65 -6.38
CA ARG A 279 12.89 -5.82 -6.44
C ARG A 279 13.61 -7.05 -5.90
N THR A 280 12.83 -7.96 -5.33
CA THR A 280 13.27 -9.28 -4.88
C THR A 280 12.65 -10.37 -5.76
N ARG A 281 13.18 -11.58 -5.67
CA ARG A 281 12.49 -12.77 -6.19
C ARG A 281 11.27 -13.08 -5.32
N VAL A 282 10.26 -13.72 -5.90
CA VAL A 282 9.01 -14.11 -5.22
C VAL A 282 9.26 -15.08 -4.06
N GLU A 283 10.24 -15.98 -4.24
CA GLU A 283 10.64 -16.96 -3.21
C GLU A 283 11.06 -16.28 -1.90
N LYS A 284 11.62 -15.07 -1.97
CA LYS A 284 11.98 -14.28 -0.79
C LYS A 284 10.74 -13.86 0.02
N GLY A 285 9.63 -13.52 -0.64
CA GLY A 285 8.36 -13.23 0.02
C GLY A 285 7.76 -14.46 0.70
N LEU A 286 7.86 -15.62 0.08
CA LEU A 286 7.43 -16.90 0.68
C LEU A 286 8.29 -17.27 1.90
N GLU A 287 9.62 -17.07 1.82
CA GLU A 287 10.54 -17.25 2.96
C GLU A 287 10.16 -16.33 4.14
N VAL A 288 9.86 -15.07 3.86
CA VAL A 288 9.43 -14.09 4.88
C VAL A 288 8.14 -14.55 5.55
N ILE A 289 7.13 -14.99 4.80
CA ILE A 289 5.85 -15.44 5.36
C ILE A 289 6.06 -16.72 6.20
N ASP A 290 6.88 -17.65 5.74
CA ASP A 290 7.18 -18.89 6.48
C ASP A 290 7.88 -18.60 7.81
N ALA A 291 8.75 -17.59 7.85
CA ALA A 291 9.45 -17.17 9.07
C ALA A 291 8.57 -16.37 10.05
N ILE A 292 7.41 -15.88 9.62
CA ILE A 292 6.49 -15.12 10.48
C ILE A 292 5.35 -16.02 10.97
N ARG A 293 4.73 -16.79 10.07
CA ARG A 293 3.55 -17.61 10.38
C ARG A 293 3.89 -18.72 11.37
N GLY A 294 3.16 -18.73 12.51
CA GLY A 294 3.39 -19.67 13.60
C GLY A 294 4.53 -19.29 14.56
N TRP A 295 5.40 -18.35 14.17
CA TRP A 295 6.51 -17.86 14.98
C TRP A 295 6.23 -16.53 15.70
N THR A 296 5.05 -15.96 15.48
CA THR A 296 4.52 -14.79 16.19
C THR A 296 2.99 -14.86 16.17
N SER A 297 2.33 -13.87 16.81
CA SER A 297 0.86 -13.79 16.84
C SER A 297 0.28 -13.81 15.43
N GLY A 298 -0.83 -14.52 15.22
CA GLY A 298 -1.58 -14.51 13.96
C GLY A 298 -2.04 -13.10 13.53
N LEU A 299 -2.21 -12.17 14.48
CA LEU A 299 -2.50 -10.77 14.19
C LEU A 299 -1.35 -10.06 13.46
N ALA A 300 -0.11 -10.54 13.63
CA ALA A 300 1.10 -10.01 12.99
C ALA A 300 1.39 -10.63 11.62
N VAL A 301 0.54 -11.53 11.12
CA VAL A 301 0.77 -12.24 9.85
C VAL A 301 -0.08 -11.60 8.75
N PRO A 302 0.53 -10.82 7.83
CA PRO A 302 -0.18 -10.26 6.68
C PRO A 302 -0.40 -11.29 5.58
N GLN A 303 -1.15 -10.92 4.56
CA GLN A 303 -1.18 -11.64 3.30
C GLN A 303 -0.03 -11.17 2.41
N PHE A 304 0.78 -12.10 1.89
CA PHE A 304 1.72 -11.81 0.83
C PHE A 304 1.00 -11.91 -0.52
N VAL A 305 1.10 -10.87 -1.32
CA VAL A 305 0.34 -10.76 -2.59
C VAL A 305 1.21 -10.25 -3.72
N ILE A 306 0.90 -10.71 -4.93
CA ILE A 306 1.36 -10.11 -6.18
C ILE A 306 0.16 -9.38 -6.79
N ASP A 307 0.34 -8.12 -7.17
CA ASP A 307 -0.56 -7.48 -8.13
C ASP A 307 -0.20 -8.00 -9.52
N ALA A 308 -1.06 -8.81 -10.11
CA ALA A 308 -0.77 -9.45 -11.38
C ALA A 308 -0.62 -8.41 -12.50
N PRO A 309 0.45 -8.47 -13.29
CA PRO A 309 0.67 -7.56 -14.42
C PRO A 309 -0.53 -7.51 -15.37
N GLY A 310 -0.70 -6.37 -16.04
CA GLY A 310 -1.79 -6.20 -17.01
C GLY A 310 -3.18 -6.07 -16.38
N GLY A 311 -3.29 -5.82 -15.06
CA GLY A 311 -4.59 -5.60 -14.41
C GLY A 311 -5.25 -6.84 -13.84
N GLY A 312 -4.53 -7.96 -13.67
CA GLY A 312 -5.07 -9.23 -13.16
C GLY A 312 -5.49 -9.23 -11.68
N GLY A 313 -5.23 -8.14 -10.95
CA GLY A 313 -5.59 -7.99 -9.54
C GLY A 313 -4.64 -8.70 -8.59
N LYS A 314 -5.02 -8.73 -7.30
CA LYS A 314 -4.17 -9.26 -6.22
C LYS A 314 -4.30 -10.77 -6.10
N ILE A 315 -3.17 -11.46 -6.27
CA ILE A 315 -3.08 -12.92 -6.11
C ILE A 315 -2.33 -13.21 -4.81
N PRO A 316 -2.98 -13.83 -3.80
CA PRO A 316 -2.31 -14.20 -2.56
C PRO A 316 -1.40 -15.41 -2.77
N LEU A 317 -0.21 -15.36 -2.19
CA LEU A 317 0.75 -16.44 -2.20
C LEU A 317 1.05 -16.89 -0.77
N LEU A 318 1.14 -18.21 -0.58
CA LEU A 318 1.45 -18.83 0.70
C LEU A 318 2.48 -19.94 0.50
N PRO A 319 3.31 -20.25 1.52
CA PRO A 319 4.04 -21.49 1.55
C PRO A 319 3.09 -22.68 1.43
N ASN A 320 3.55 -23.75 0.79
CA ASN A 320 2.71 -24.94 0.63
C ASN A 320 2.59 -25.71 1.94
N TYR A 321 1.48 -25.58 2.64
CA TYR A 321 1.16 -26.31 3.87
C TYR A 321 0.38 -27.60 3.60
N VAL A 322 -0.29 -27.73 2.47
CA VAL A 322 -1.01 -28.93 2.08
C VAL A 322 -0.08 -29.83 1.26
N ILE A 323 0.07 -31.06 1.70
CA ILE A 323 0.90 -32.09 1.03
C ILE A 323 0.01 -32.91 0.09
N SER A 324 -1.16 -33.34 0.56
CA SER A 324 -2.11 -34.16 -0.19
C SER A 324 -3.53 -33.96 0.31
N ILE A 325 -4.49 -34.04 -0.61
CA ILE A 325 -5.93 -34.06 -0.34
C ILE A 325 -6.50 -35.29 -1.00
N THR A 326 -7.26 -36.08 -0.23
CA THR A 326 -8.07 -37.21 -0.72
C THR A 326 -9.50 -37.06 -0.20
N ASP A 327 -10.42 -37.88 -0.63
CA ASP A 327 -11.81 -37.86 -0.13
C ASP A 327 -11.89 -38.21 1.37
N GLU A 328 -10.91 -38.89 1.92
CA GLU A 328 -10.91 -39.37 3.29
C GLU A 328 -10.12 -38.46 4.25
N GLN A 329 -9.06 -37.79 3.75
CA GLN A 329 -8.14 -37.06 4.61
C GLN A 329 -7.33 -36.00 3.87
N ILE A 330 -6.85 -35.00 4.65
CA ILE A 330 -5.85 -34.02 4.23
C ILE A 330 -4.57 -34.26 5.00
N ILE A 331 -3.46 -34.39 4.28
CA ILE A 331 -2.10 -34.43 4.86
C ILE A 331 -1.51 -33.03 4.78
N MET A 332 -1.11 -32.50 5.92
CA MET A 332 -0.61 -31.12 6.03
C MET A 332 0.66 -31.06 6.85
N ARG A 333 1.46 -30.03 6.62
CA ARG A 333 2.58 -29.66 7.48
C ARG A 333 2.29 -28.35 8.22
N ASN A 334 2.72 -28.26 9.48
CA ASN A 334 2.64 -27.02 10.24
C ASN A 334 3.87 -26.12 9.99
N TYR A 335 3.92 -24.97 10.67
CA TYR A 335 5.01 -23.99 10.62
C TYR A 335 6.40 -24.57 11.00
N ALA A 336 6.44 -25.63 11.80
CA ALA A 336 7.68 -26.32 12.22
C ALA A 336 8.02 -27.51 11.31
N GLY A 337 7.32 -27.69 10.18
CA GLY A 337 7.52 -28.79 9.24
C GLY A 337 6.97 -30.14 9.70
N LYS A 338 6.30 -30.23 10.87
CA LYS A 338 5.69 -31.47 11.35
C LYS A 338 4.43 -31.79 10.55
N VAL A 339 4.29 -33.06 10.16
CA VAL A 339 3.18 -33.56 9.35
C VAL A 339 2.02 -34.01 10.24
N PHE A 340 0.82 -33.67 9.83
CA PHE A 340 -0.46 -34.01 10.47
C PHE A 340 -1.45 -34.49 9.44
N VAL A 341 -2.33 -35.40 9.88
CA VAL A 341 -3.46 -35.90 9.10
C VAL A 341 -4.74 -35.35 9.70
N TYR A 342 -5.58 -34.75 8.87
CA TYR A 342 -6.91 -34.29 9.26
C TYR A 342 -7.96 -35.10 8.50
N PRO A 343 -8.89 -35.83 9.20
CA PRO A 343 -9.92 -36.61 8.54
C PRO A 343 -10.94 -35.70 7.86
N GLN A 344 -11.40 -36.09 6.68
CA GLN A 344 -12.51 -35.44 5.98
C GLN A 344 -13.84 -36.09 6.37
N VAL A 345 -14.93 -35.34 6.19
CA VAL A 345 -16.29 -35.90 6.33
C VAL A 345 -16.60 -36.71 5.07
N GLU A 346 -17.15 -37.92 5.22
CA GLU A 346 -17.67 -38.64 4.07
C GLU A 346 -18.88 -37.87 3.50
N GLU A 347 -18.77 -37.39 2.27
CA GLU A 347 -19.94 -36.90 1.53
C GLU A 347 -20.84 -38.08 1.21
N ASN A 348 -22.11 -38.02 1.64
CA ASN A 348 -23.11 -39.01 1.27
C ASN A 348 -23.30 -38.99 -0.25
N LYS A 349 -22.69 -39.94 -0.95
CA LYS A 349 -22.86 -40.13 -2.42
C LYS A 349 -24.32 -40.25 -2.87
N LYS A 350 -25.29 -40.41 -1.94
CA LYS A 350 -26.72 -40.49 -2.24
C LYS A 350 -27.34 -39.13 -2.60
N GLU A 351 -26.81 -38.00 -2.13
CA GLU A 351 -27.32 -36.67 -2.50
C GLU A 351 -26.86 -36.24 -3.90
N ALA A 352 -25.65 -36.59 -4.30
CA ALA A 352 -25.16 -36.28 -5.65
C ALA A 352 -25.88 -37.06 -6.75
N LEU A 353 -26.32 -38.29 -6.49
CA LEU A 353 -27.11 -39.11 -7.44
C LEU A 353 -28.55 -38.58 -7.63
N VAL A 354 -29.15 -37.92 -6.64
CA VAL A 354 -30.47 -37.32 -6.74
C VAL A 354 -30.41 -36.02 -7.57
N GLU A 355 -29.34 -35.27 -7.52
CA GLU A 355 -29.15 -34.07 -8.36
C GLU A 355 -28.91 -34.44 -9.84
N GLU A 356 -28.14 -35.49 -10.12
CA GLU A 356 -27.91 -35.95 -11.49
C GLU A 356 -29.18 -36.53 -12.13
N GLU A 357 -30.04 -37.24 -11.37
CA GLU A 357 -31.34 -37.73 -11.87
C GLU A 357 -32.34 -36.59 -12.18
N ILE A 358 -32.33 -35.51 -11.39
CA ILE A 358 -33.21 -34.34 -11.60
C ILE A 358 -32.80 -33.53 -12.85
N PHE A 359 -31.56 -33.55 -13.24
CA PHE A 359 -31.05 -32.86 -14.45
C PHE A 359 -31.06 -33.72 -15.71
N SER A 360 -31.23 -35.03 -15.61
CA SER A 360 -31.33 -35.93 -16.77
C SER A 360 -32.76 -36.07 -17.34
N GLU A 361 -33.80 -35.57 -16.64
CA GLU A 361 -35.19 -35.60 -17.08
C GLU A 361 -35.71 -34.24 -17.62
N LYS A 362 -34.85 -33.34 -17.98
CA LYS A 362 -35.17 -32.09 -18.68
C LYS A 362 -34.38 -31.98 -19.99
#